data_56d62159bcb251d1264775b1fadd4420
#
_entry.id   56d62159bcb251d1264775b1fadd4420
#
_cell.length_a   1.000
_cell.length_b   1.000
_cell.length_c   1.000
_cell.angle_alpha   90.00
_cell.angle_beta   90.00
_cell.angle_gamma   90.00
#
_symmetry.space_group_name_H-M   'P 1'
#
loop_
_entity.id
_entity.type
_entity.pdbx_description
1 polymer ?
#
loop_
_entity_poly.entity_id
_entity_poly.type
_entity_poly.pdbx_seq_one_letter_code
_entity_poly.pdbx_strand_id
1 'polypeptide(L)'
;FPTSILVAANVDNEGNIIEEQSKRWSIHPTSISDCFEIKIPSEVSSLIIDGQHRLNAFSYTEEQFKDIELVCSIFLDLPNPYQAYLFATINGNQKRVDKSLALELFGYDVEDKPSNTWSPEKLAVYLTRKFNFKKDSPLYQKIKLAPLFSSIEEITDRTKWLLSTAAMVEGIMHLISSNPQKDRDFLAMKRSLWSGTGTRSDLGKMESNGKRDTSVLRNLYIENKDED
;
A
#
# COMPACT_ATOMS: atom_id res chain seq x y z
N PHE A 1 -2.10 14.92 -23.28
CA PHE A 1 -1.34 14.17 -22.27
C PHE A 1 -1.39 12.68 -22.61
N PRO A 2 -0.26 11.95 -22.64
CA PRO A 2 -0.25 10.55 -23.07
C PRO A 2 -0.83 9.59 -22.02
N THR A 3 -0.99 10.00 -20.77
CA THR A 3 -1.54 9.18 -19.67
C THR A 3 -2.54 9.98 -18.83
N SER A 4 -3.52 9.31 -18.24
CA SER A 4 -4.48 9.93 -17.31
C SER A 4 -3.80 10.42 -16.05
N ILE A 5 -4.42 11.41 -15.38
CA ILE A 5 -4.11 11.74 -14.00
C ILE A 5 -4.79 10.68 -13.12
N LEU A 6 -4.07 10.14 -12.15
CA LEU A 6 -4.59 9.11 -11.25
C LEU A 6 -4.93 9.73 -9.91
N VAL A 7 -6.18 9.59 -9.51
CA VAL A 7 -6.75 10.25 -8.33
C VAL A 7 -7.37 9.20 -7.41
N ALA A 8 -7.02 9.24 -6.12
CA ALA A 8 -7.75 8.52 -5.07
C ALA A 8 -8.73 9.49 -4.39
N ALA A 9 -10.01 9.16 -4.44
CA ALA A 9 -11.08 9.91 -3.81
C ALA A 9 -11.63 9.15 -2.61
N ASN A 10 -12.35 9.86 -1.73
CA ASN A 10 -12.86 9.36 -0.45
C ASN A 10 -11.76 8.96 0.54
N VAL A 11 -10.62 9.64 0.46
CA VAL A 11 -9.50 9.45 1.36
C VAL A 11 -9.07 10.79 1.96
N ASP A 12 -8.56 10.74 3.19
CA ASP A 12 -8.01 11.92 3.86
C ASP A 12 -6.58 12.23 3.38
N ASN A 13 -5.95 13.25 3.95
CA ASN A 13 -4.59 13.65 3.58
C ASN A 13 -3.51 12.60 3.93
N GLU A 14 -3.84 11.62 4.76
CA GLU A 14 -2.98 10.51 5.16
C GLU A 14 -3.24 9.25 4.31
N GLY A 15 -4.27 9.28 3.45
CA GLY A 15 -4.67 8.18 2.58
C GLY A 15 -5.62 7.18 3.21
N ASN A 16 -6.19 7.49 4.38
CA ASN A 16 -7.21 6.67 5.03
C ASN A 16 -8.58 6.94 4.43
N ILE A 17 -9.44 5.93 4.42
CA ILE A 17 -10.78 6.05 3.86
C ILE A 17 -11.65 6.93 4.77
N ILE A 18 -12.30 7.94 4.19
CA ILE A 18 -13.26 8.80 4.86
C ILE A 18 -14.59 8.04 4.99
N GLU A 19 -15.08 7.85 6.21
CA GLU A 19 -16.35 7.17 6.47
C GLU A 19 -17.56 8.12 6.42
N GLU A 20 -17.36 9.40 6.68
CA GLU A 20 -18.41 10.41 6.71
C GLU A 20 -18.99 10.65 5.31
N GLN A 21 -20.25 10.23 5.09
CA GLN A 21 -20.92 10.25 3.80
C GLN A 21 -21.01 11.66 3.18
N SER A 22 -21.16 12.70 3.98
CA SER A 22 -21.23 14.09 3.52
C SER A 22 -19.93 14.59 2.84
N LYS A 23 -18.81 13.94 3.15
CA LYS A 23 -17.48 14.25 2.62
C LYS A 23 -17.03 13.29 1.53
N ARG A 24 -17.92 12.47 1.01
CA ARG A 24 -17.57 11.45 0.01
C ARG A 24 -18.06 11.82 -1.38
N TRP A 25 -17.22 11.54 -2.36
CA TRP A 25 -17.63 11.57 -3.76
C TRP A 25 -18.62 10.42 -3.99
N SER A 26 -19.66 10.69 -4.76
CA SER A 26 -20.69 9.70 -5.07
C SER A 26 -20.92 9.61 -6.58
N ILE A 27 -21.28 8.40 -7.03
CA ILE A 27 -21.55 8.09 -8.45
C ILE A 27 -23.04 7.94 -8.61
N HIS A 28 -23.59 8.62 -9.61
CA HIS A 28 -25.00 8.56 -9.96
C HIS A 28 -25.16 8.14 -11.42
N PRO A 29 -26.05 7.19 -11.75
CA PRO A 29 -26.33 6.82 -13.13
C PRO A 29 -26.95 8.01 -13.88
N THR A 30 -26.60 8.13 -15.15
CA THR A 30 -27.23 9.10 -16.06
C THR A 30 -28.25 8.40 -16.96
N SER A 31 -28.93 9.17 -17.82
CA SER A 31 -29.84 8.61 -18.85
C SER A 31 -29.10 7.91 -19.99
N ILE A 32 -27.79 8.07 -20.07
CA ILE A 32 -26.95 7.46 -21.11
C ILE A 32 -26.36 6.18 -20.55
N SER A 33 -26.46 5.07 -21.31
CA SER A 33 -25.88 3.78 -20.91
C SER A 33 -24.37 3.91 -20.68
N ASP A 34 -23.88 3.29 -19.60
CA ASP A 34 -22.47 3.27 -19.19
C ASP A 34 -21.84 4.65 -18.89
N CYS A 35 -22.70 5.69 -18.76
CA CYS A 35 -22.28 7.01 -18.31
C CYS A 35 -22.81 7.31 -16.90
N PHE A 36 -21.94 7.88 -16.07
CA PHE A 36 -22.23 8.21 -14.70
C PHE A 36 -21.84 9.67 -14.40
N GLU A 37 -22.58 10.29 -13.52
CA GLU A 37 -22.24 11.59 -12.95
C GLU A 37 -21.54 11.39 -11.62
N ILE A 38 -20.42 12.11 -11.41
CA ILE A 38 -19.71 12.14 -10.13
C ILE A 38 -20.09 13.43 -9.41
N LYS A 39 -20.63 13.31 -8.21
CA LYS A 39 -20.85 14.45 -7.31
C LYS A 39 -19.71 14.58 -6.35
N ILE A 40 -19.08 15.75 -6.36
CA ILE A 40 -17.92 16.11 -5.55
C ILE A 40 -18.38 17.18 -4.54
N PRO A 41 -18.31 16.92 -3.22
CA PRO A 41 -18.60 17.95 -2.21
C PRO A 41 -17.59 19.10 -2.28
N SER A 42 -18.02 20.33 -2.02
CA SER A 42 -17.24 21.55 -2.26
C SER A 42 -15.98 21.70 -1.40
N GLU A 43 -15.89 21.00 -0.28
CA GLU A 43 -14.77 21.14 0.69
C GLU A 43 -13.92 19.87 0.82
N VAL A 44 -14.03 18.94 -0.13
CA VAL A 44 -13.34 17.65 -0.05
C VAL A 44 -12.19 17.60 -1.04
N SER A 45 -11.02 17.28 -0.53
CA SER A 45 -9.83 17.02 -1.34
C SER A 45 -9.77 15.54 -1.77
N SER A 46 -8.92 15.28 -2.74
CA SER A 46 -8.53 13.95 -3.19
C SER A 46 -7.02 13.86 -3.26
N LEU A 47 -6.46 12.66 -3.18
CA LEU A 47 -5.04 12.45 -3.34
C LEU A 47 -4.69 12.15 -4.80
N ILE A 48 -3.61 12.74 -5.27
CA ILE A 48 -3.06 12.45 -6.59
C ILE A 48 -2.06 11.30 -6.46
N ILE A 49 -2.41 10.15 -7.03
CA ILE A 49 -1.51 8.99 -7.07
C ILE A 49 -0.41 9.19 -8.09
N ASP A 50 -0.76 9.67 -9.29
CA ASP A 50 0.19 10.01 -10.35
C ASP A 50 -0.29 11.22 -11.15
N GLY A 51 0.66 11.96 -11.69
CA GLY A 51 0.40 13.14 -12.53
C GLY A 51 0.55 14.49 -11.83
N GLN A 52 1.01 14.52 -10.58
CA GLN A 52 1.21 15.78 -9.83
C GLN A 52 2.12 16.78 -10.55
N HIS A 53 3.19 16.33 -11.22
CA HIS A 53 4.07 17.22 -11.99
C HIS A 53 3.36 17.83 -13.20
N ARG A 54 2.45 17.09 -13.81
CA ARG A 54 1.62 17.57 -14.93
C ARG A 54 0.63 18.63 -14.45
N LEU A 55 -0.03 18.42 -13.31
CA LEU A 55 -0.91 19.41 -12.70
C LEU A 55 -0.15 20.64 -12.23
N ASN A 56 0.99 20.46 -11.58
CA ASN A 56 1.83 21.58 -11.15
C ASN A 56 2.36 22.43 -12.31
N ALA A 57 2.51 21.85 -13.51
CA ALA A 57 2.94 22.60 -14.69
C ALA A 57 1.95 23.72 -15.05
N PHE A 58 0.65 23.58 -14.74
CA PHE A 58 -0.34 24.63 -14.95
C PHE A 58 -0.10 25.87 -14.10
N SER A 59 0.62 25.77 -12.99
CA SER A 59 1.01 26.92 -12.17
C SER A 59 1.97 27.87 -12.90
N TYR A 60 2.68 27.37 -13.91
CA TYR A 60 3.64 28.13 -14.73
C TYR A 60 3.10 28.48 -16.11
N THR A 61 1.84 28.14 -16.39
CA THR A 61 1.20 28.36 -17.68
C THR A 61 0.41 29.66 -17.65
N GLU A 62 0.37 30.38 -18.77
CA GLU A 62 -0.48 31.57 -18.92
C GLU A 62 -1.96 31.21 -18.76
N GLU A 63 -2.78 32.11 -18.23
CA GLU A 63 -4.18 31.89 -17.85
C GLU A 63 -5.03 31.31 -18.99
N GLN A 64 -4.79 31.80 -20.21
CA GLN A 64 -5.52 31.34 -21.42
C GLN A 64 -5.31 29.86 -21.77
N PHE A 65 -4.27 29.21 -21.24
CA PHE A 65 -3.96 27.80 -21.48
C PHE A 65 -4.30 26.89 -20.29
N LYS A 66 -4.92 27.43 -19.23
CA LYS A 66 -5.32 26.65 -18.05
C LYS A 66 -6.64 25.91 -18.21
N ASP A 67 -7.47 26.35 -19.15
CA ASP A 67 -8.77 25.73 -19.44
C ASP A 67 -8.62 24.55 -20.42
N ILE A 68 -8.02 23.47 -19.94
CA ILE A 68 -7.79 22.23 -20.70
C ILE A 68 -8.46 21.08 -19.96
N GLU A 69 -9.29 20.32 -20.67
CA GLU A 69 -9.85 19.07 -20.16
C GLU A 69 -8.76 18.00 -20.01
N LEU A 70 -8.70 17.37 -18.84
CA LEU A 70 -7.75 16.32 -18.53
C LEU A 70 -8.49 15.00 -18.30
N VAL A 71 -7.95 13.93 -18.90
CA VAL A 71 -8.44 12.59 -18.61
C VAL A 71 -7.93 12.18 -17.24
N CYS A 72 -8.86 11.86 -16.34
CA CYS A 72 -8.59 11.38 -15.00
C CYS A 72 -9.09 9.95 -14.81
N SER A 73 -8.29 9.11 -14.17
CA SER A 73 -8.73 7.83 -13.65
C SER A 73 -8.94 7.97 -12.15
N ILE A 74 -10.19 7.86 -11.73
CA ILE A 74 -10.60 8.11 -10.33
C ILE A 74 -10.84 6.77 -9.65
N PHE A 75 -10.16 6.53 -8.55
CA PHE A 75 -10.34 5.37 -7.70
C PHE A 75 -11.07 5.81 -6.44
N LEU A 76 -12.27 5.28 -6.23
CA LEU A 76 -13.04 5.52 -5.01
C LEU A 76 -12.65 4.47 -3.97
N ASP A 77 -12.50 4.92 -2.73
CA ASP A 77 -12.26 4.03 -1.59
C ASP A 77 -11.02 3.14 -1.71
N LEU A 78 -9.99 3.64 -2.41
CA LEU A 78 -8.76 2.89 -2.59
C LEU A 78 -7.88 2.99 -1.33
N PRO A 79 -7.66 1.89 -0.59
CA PRO A 79 -6.83 1.91 0.61
C PRO A 79 -5.39 2.31 0.30
N ASN A 80 -4.72 2.98 1.24
CA ASN A 80 -3.37 3.50 1.10
C ASN A 80 -2.34 2.49 0.56
N PRO A 81 -2.29 1.21 0.98
CA PRO A 81 -1.38 0.23 0.40
C PRO A 81 -1.56 0.02 -1.10
N TYR A 82 -2.77 0.11 -1.61
CA TYR A 82 -3.05 -0.03 -3.04
C TYR A 82 -2.72 1.24 -3.81
N GLN A 83 -2.91 2.43 -3.22
CA GLN A 83 -2.44 3.69 -3.79
C GLN A 83 -0.92 3.64 -4.00
N ALA A 84 -0.19 3.22 -2.97
CA ALA A 84 1.25 3.03 -3.01
C ALA A 84 1.68 1.98 -4.06
N TYR A 85 0.96 0.87 -4.16
CA TYR A 85 1.21 -0.16 -5.17
C TYR A 85 1.02 0.37 -6.59
N LEU A 86 -0.06 1.11 -6.86
CA LEU A 86 -0.30 1.74 -8.16
C LEU A 86 0.80 2.75 -8.50
N PHE A 87 1.13 3.64 -7.56
CA PHE A 87 2.22 4.59 -7.71
C PHE A 87 3.55 3.89 -8.06
N ALA A 88 3.91 2.85 -7.30
CA ALA A 88 5.14 2.10 -7.53
C ALA A 88 5.14 1.37 -8.87
N THR A 89 4.00 0.80 -9.27
CA THR A 89 3.87 0.05 -10.52
C THR A 89 3.99 0.98 -11.74
N ILE A 90 3.35 2.14 -11.70
CA ILE A 90 3.35 3.11 -12.79
C ILE A 90 4.73 3.74 -12.93
N ASN A 91 5.32 4.17 -11.82
CA ASN A 91 6.66 4.77 -11.83
C ASN A 91 7.78 3.74 -12.06
N GLY A 92 7.57 2.49 -11.69
CA GLY A 92 8.54 1.41 -11.92
C GLY A 92 8.84 1.14 -13.38
N ASN A 93 7.92 1.49 -14.28
CA ASN A 93 8.13 1.41 -15.73
C ASN A 93 8.82 2.67 -16.32
N GLN A 94 8.83 3.78 -15.57
CA GLN A 94 9.44 5.04 -16.03
C GLN A 94 10.81 5.33 -15.38
N LYS A 95 10.95 5.02 -14.11
CA LYS A 95 12.21 5.09 -13.34
C LYS A 95 12.07 4.09 -12.20
N ARG A 96 13.01 3.19 -12.02
CA ARG A 96 12.93 2.20 -10.93
C ARG A 96 12.74 2.92 -9.60
N VAL A 97 11.52 2.88 -9.07
CA VAL A 97 11.26 3.26 -7.67
C VAL A 97 12.07 2.30 -6.79
N ASP A 98 12.72 2.83 -5.77
CA ASP A 98 13.42 1.99 -4.80
C ASP A 98 12.41 0.99 -4.22
N LYS A 99 12.68 -0.29 -4.42
CA LYS A 99 11.83 -1.39 -3.99
C LYS A 99 11.60 -1.37 -2.48
N SER A 100 12.58 -0.87 -1.72
CA SER A 100 12.46 -0.68 -0.28
C SER A 100 11.37 0.33 0.07
N LEU A 101 11.27 1.45 -0.68
CA LEU A 101 10.23 2.45 -0.46
C LEU A 101 8.82 1.88 -0.71
N ALA A 102 8.65 1.15 -1.82
CA ALA A 102 7.36 0.53 -2.14
C ALA A 102 6.93 -0.48 -1.05
N LEU A 103 7.86 -1.25 -0.51
CA LEU A 103 7.59 -2.20 0.56
C LEU A 103 7.33 -1.53 1.90
N GLU A 104 8.03 -0.44 2.23
CA GLU A 104 7.78 0.33 3.46
C GLU A 104 6.33 0.86 3.53
N LEU A 105 5.74 1.21 2.40
CA LEU A 105 4.35 1.68 2.34
C LEU A 105 3.33 0.61 2.76
N PHE A 106 3.62 -0.68 2.59
CA PHE A 106 2.79 -1.76 3.15
C PHE A 106 2.80 -1.80 4.69
N GLY A 107 3.80 -1.23 5.32
CA GLY A 107 3.92 -1.17 6.78
C GLY A 107 3.19 -0.01 7.45
N TYR A 108 2.61 0.93 6.70
CA TYR A 108 1.98 2.12 7.27
C TYR A 108 0.71 1.82 8.09
N ASP A 109 0.03 0.74 7.78
CA ASP A 109 -1.29 0.36 8.35
C ASP A 109 -1.16 -0.71 9.48
N VAL A 110 0.02 -0.81 10.11
CA VAL A 110 0.29 -1.88 11.10
C VAL A 110 -0.46 -1.66 12.41
N GLU A 111 -0.67 -0.39 12.82
CA GLU A 111 -1.22 -0.06 14.14
C GLU A 111 -2.75 -0.25 14.22
N ASP A 112 -3.46 -0.17 13.08
CA ASP A 112 -4.93 -0.15 13.05
C ASP A 112 -5.60 -1.53 12.88
N LYS A 113 -4.86 -2.60 12.61
CA LYS A 113 -5.44 -3.91 12.30
C LYS A 113 -4.82 -5.04 13.12
N PRO A 114 -5.65 -5.98 13.61
CA PRO A 114 -5.15 -7.14 14.35
C PRO A 114 -4.11 -7.93 13.54
N SER A 115 -3.03 -8.36 14.19
CA SER A 115 -1.91 -9.07 13.54
C SER A 115 -2.35 -10.30 12.75
N ASN A 116 -3.38 -11.01 13.21
CA ASN A 116 -3.94 -12.18 12.53
C ASN A 116 -4.58 -11.90 11.15
N THR A 117 -4.71 -10.62 10.76
CA THR A 117 -5.22 -10.19 9.44
C THR A 117 -4.13 -9.70 8.50
N TRP A 118 -2.86 -9.69 8.93
CA TRP A 118 -1.77 -9.13 8.15
C TRP A 118 -1.37 -10.01 6.98
N SER A 119 -1.18 -9.38 5.82
CA SER A 119 -0.60 -10.05 4.65
C SER A 119 0.87 -10.41 4.88
N PRO A 120 1.45 -11.34 4.07
CA PRO A 120 2.87 -11.66 4.16
C PRO A 120 3.77 -10.43 4.07
N GLU A 121 3.46 -9.50 3.17
CA GLU A 121 4.22 -8.27 2.99
C GLU A 121 4.17 -7.40 4.25
N LYS A 122 2.98 -7.22 4.82
CA LYS A 122 2.78 -6.41 6.02
C LYS A 122 3.54 -6.97 7.22
N LEU A 123 3.43 -8.28 7.45
CA LEU A 123 4.18 -8.95 8.51
C LEU A 123 5.70 -8.83 8.27
N ALA A 124 6.16 -9.06 7.05
CA ALA A 124 7.57 -9.00 6.72
C ALA A 124 8.17 -7.60 6.95
N VAL A 125 7.43 -6.53 6.63
CA VAL A 125 7.84 -5.14 6.93
C VAL A 125 7.87 -4.89 8.42
N TYR A 126 6.84 -5.31 9.15
CA TYR A 126 6.80 -5.19 10.62
C TYR A 126 8.01 -5.86 11.27
N LEU A 127 8.28 -7.13 10.93
CA LEU A 127 9.41 -7.88 11.47
C LEU A 127 10.75 -7.22 11.08
N THR A 128 10.89 -6.72 9.86
CA THR A 128 12.08 -5.99 9.42
C THR A 128 12.35 -4.78 10.32
N ARG A 129 11.32 -4.00 10.62
CA ARG A 129 11.43 -2.86 11.54
C ARG A 129 11.73 -3.32 12.96
N LYS A 130 11.03 -4.34 13.47
CA LYS A 130 11.28 -4.93 14.79
C LYS A 130 12.74 -5.37 14.95
N PHE A 131 13.30 -6.08 13.95
CA PHE A 131 14.72 -6.46 13.93
C PHE A 131 15.66 -5.27 13.89
N ASN A 132 15.33 -4.21 13.21
CA ASN A 132 16.19 -3.03 13.10
C ASN A 132 16.17 -2.14 14.34
N PHE A 133 15.06 -2.10 15.09
CA PHE A 133 14.90 -1.21 16.24
C PHE A 133 15.09 -1.89 17.61
N LYS A 134 14.94 -3.20 17.70
CA LYS A 134 15.10 -3.93 18.96
C LYS A 134 16.59 -4.08 19.31
N LYS A 135 17.01 -3.52 20.46
CA LYS A 135 18.43 -3.40 20.88
C LYS A 135 19.16 -4.74 21.02
N ASP A 136 18.46 -5.79 21.40
CA ASP A 136 18.98 -7.16 21.52
C ASP A 136 19.00 -7.93 20.19
N SER A 137 18.51 -7.33 19.11
CA SER A 137 18.54 -7.92 17.79
C SER A 137 19.97 -7.91 17.21
N PRO A 138 20.43 -9.01 16.57
CA PRO A 138 21.70 -9.02 15.85
C PRO A 138 21.72 -8.06 14.65
N LEU A 139 20.53 -7.61 14.19
CA LEU A 139 20.34 -6.68 13.08
C LEU A 139 20.03 -5.25 13.54
N TYR A 140 20.21 -4.95 14.83
CA TYR A 140 19.96 -3.61 15.37
C TYR A 140 20.74 -2.55 14.59
N GLN A 141 20.02 -1.58 14.01
CA GLN A 141 20.54 -0.50 13.16
C GLN A 141 21.41 -0.95 11.96
N LYS A 142 21.23 -2.19 11.49
CA LYS A 142 21.98 -2.73 10.35
C LYS A 142 21.16 -2.84 9.06
N ILE A 143 19.88 -2.54 9.12
CA ILE A 143 18.99 -2.56 7.95
C ILE A 143 18.81 -1.13 7.45
N LYS A 144 19.12 -0.90 6.17
CA LYS A 144 18.87 0.37 5.50
C LYS A 144 17.37 0.51 5.25
N LEU A 145 16.70 1.32 6.06
CA LEU A 145 15.31 1.69 5.84
C LEU A 145 15.21 2.72 4.70
N ALA A 146 14.10 2.69 3.96
CA ALA A 146 13.81 3.74 3.00
C ALA A 146 13.54 5.05 3.77
N PRO A 147 14.00 6.22 3.30
CA PRO A 147 13.72 7.48 3.95
C PRO A 147 12.21 7.76 3.85
N LEU A 148 11.52 7.66 4.96
CA LEU A 148 10.20 8.22 5.14
C LEU A 148 10.36 9.75 5.22
N PHE A 149 9.52 10.49 4.57
CA PHE A 149 9.47 11.89 4.23
C PHE A 149 9.91 12.96 5.28
N SER A 150 10.36 12.59 6.44
CA SER A 150 10.76 13.52 7.48
C SER A 150 12.08 13.08 8.13
N SER A 151 13.08 13.93 8.00
CA SER A 151 14.40 13.89 8.64
C SER A 151 15.49 13.11 7.90
N ILE A 152 16.02 13.77 6.88
CA ILE A 152 17.34 13.45 6.30
C ILE A 152 18.48 13.59 7.35
N GLU A 153 18.23 14.15 8.51
CA GLU A 153 19.25 14.50 9.50
C GLU A 153 19.66 13.39 10.46
N GLU A 154 18.90 12.30 10.59
CA GLU A 154 19.25 11.17 11.46
C GLU A 154 19.88 9.97 10.75
N ILE A 155 20.37 10.13 9.53
CA ILE A 155 21.09 9.06 8.83
C ILE A 155 22.51 8.94 9.42
N THR A 156 22.57 8.40 10.60
CA THR A 156 23.80 8.02 11.25
C THR A 156 24.50 6.93 10.44
N ASP A 157 25.73 7.24 10.06
CA ASP A 157 26.79 6.33 9.61
C ASP A 157 26.40 5.23 8.59
N ARG A 158 26.36 5.63 7.31
CA ARG A 158 26.06 4.78 6.15
C ARG A 158 26.96 3.52 6.04
N THR A 159 28.03 3.44 6.80
CA THR A 159 29.01 2.36 6.76
C THR A 159 28.58 1.11 7.51
N LYS A 160 27.50 1.16 8.31
CA LYS A 160 27.05 0.05 9.16
C LYS A 160 25.91 -0.78 8.59
N TRP A 161 25.33 -0.38 7.47
CA TRP A 161 24.22 -1.13 6.88
C TRP A 161 24.70 -2.42 6.19
N LEU A 162 24.11 -3.55 6.58
CA LEU A 162 24.41 -4.86 6.01
C LEU A 162 23.35 -5.29 4.97
N LEU A 163 22.10 -4.87 5.14
CA LEU A 163 20.96 -5.29 4.33
C LEU A 163 20.08 -4.08 3.95
N SER A 164 19.40 -4.15 2.81
CA SER A 164 18.31 -3.24 2.47
C SER A 164 17.00 -3.75 3.03
N THR A 165 16.03 -2.84 3.27
CA THR A 165 14.65 -3.22 3.58
C THR A 165 14.10 -4.24 2.59
N ALA A 166 14.29 -4.01 1.28
CA ALA A 166 13.81 -4.93 0.26
C ALA A 166 14.37 -6.34 0.42
N ALA A 167 15.66 -6.48 0.64
CA ALA A 167 16.28 -7.79 0.81
C ALA A 167 15.76 -8.52 2.06
N MET A 168 15.58 -7.80 3.17
CA MET A 168 15.08 -8.39 4.41
C MET A 168 13.60 -8.80 4.28
N VAL A 169 12.76 -7.92 3.74
CA VAL A 169 11.34 -8.18 3.53
C VAL A 169 11.13 -9.37 2.59
N GLU A 170 11.85 -9.42 1.47
CA GLU A 170 11.79 -10.55 0.54
C GLU A 170 12.23 -11.86 1.19
N GLY A 171 13.32 -11.82 1.95
CA GLY A 171 13.79 -12.99 2.70
C GLY A 171 12.71 -13.52 3.65
N ILE A 172 12.10 -12.67 4.44
CA ILE A 172 11.02 -13.05 5.35
C ILE A 172 9.81 -13.58 4.56
N MET A 173 9.39 -12.88 3.50
CA MET A 173 8.26 -13.34 2.68
C MET A 173 8.47 -14.76 2.15
N HIS A 174 9.66 -15.07 1.63
CA HIS A 174 9.98 -16.43 1.14
C HIS A 174 9.92 -17.50 2.23
N LEU A 175 10.19 -17.14 3.48
CA LEU A 175 10.08 -18.08 4.60
C LEU A 175 8.63 -18.38 4.99
N ILE A 176 7.69 -17.44 4.78
CA ILE A 176 6.30 -17.55 5.27
C ILE A 176 5.27 -17.81 4.17
N SER A 177 5.61 -17.55 2.91
CA SER A 177 4.68 -17.74 1.79
C SER A 177 5.42 -18.02 0.48
N SER A 178 4.99 -19.05 -0.24
CA SER A 178 5.44 -19.33 -1.60
C SER A 178 4.73 -18.46 -2.65
N ASN A 179 3.60 -17.84 -2.30
CA ASN A 179 2.85 -16.93 -3.15
C ASN A 179 2.20 -15.80 -2.33
N PRO A 180 2.99 -14.79 -1.91
CA PRO A 180 2.51 -13.69 -1.07
C PRO A 180 1.32 -12.94 -1.68
N GLN A 181 1.31 -12.75 -2.99
CA GLN A 181 0.21 -12.06 -3.69
C GLN A 181 -1.11 -12.81 -3.51
N LYS A 182 -1.12 -14.13 -3.72
CA LYS A 182 -2.33 -14.96 -3.54
C LYS A 182 -2.85 -14.89 -2.10
N ASP A 183 -1.96 -14.94 -1.13
CA ASP A 183 -2.33 -14.83 0.29
C ASP A 183 -2.95 -13.47 0.61
N ARG A 184 -2.33 -12.39 0.13
CA ARG A 184 -2.84 -11.04 0.29
C ARG A 184 -4.22 -10.89 -0.33
N ASP A 185 -4.39 -11.34 -1.58
CA ASP A 185 -5.65 -11.23 -2.31
C ASP A 185 -6.76 -12.03 -1.62
N PHE A 186 -6.45 -13.22 -1.11
CA PHE A 186 -7.38 -14.03 -0.31
C PHE A 186 -7.82 -13.31 0.97
N LEU A 187 -6.89 -12.73 1.72
CA LEU A 187 -7.20 -11.97 2.92
C LEU A 187 -8.03 -10.72 2.62
N ALA A 188 -7.79 -10.06 1.48
CA ALA A 188 -8.54 -8.90 1.03
C ALA A 188 -9.94 -9.25 0.51
N MET A 189 -10.10 -10.34 -0.25
CA MET A 189 -11.39 -10.78 -0.80
C MET A 189 -12.40 -11.12 0.29
N LYS A 190 -11.98 -11.77 1.37
CA LYS A 190 -12.87 -12.05 2.50
C LYS A 190 -13.41 -10.79 3.19
N ARG A 191 -12.71 -9.66 3.07
CA ARG A 191 -13.19 -8.38 3.59
C ARG A 191 -14.31 -7.77 2.78
N SER A 192 -14.34 -7.97 1.46
CA SER A 192 -15.27 -7.28 0.56
C SER A 192 -16.60 -8.00 0.34
N LEU A 193 -16.64 -9.33 0.44
CA LEU A 193 -17.79 -10.14 0.04
C LEU A 193 -18.60 -10.70 1.21
N TRP A 194 -18.05 -10.77 2.42
CA TRP A 194 -18.71 -11.32 3.60
C TRP A 194 -18.31 -10.49 4.81
N SER A 195 -19.21 -10.23 5.70
CA SER A 195 -19.05 -9.41 6.93
C SER A 195 -18.02 -9.94 7.95
N GLY A 196 -17.00 -10.68 7.51
CA GLY A 196 -15.92 -11.23 8.33
C GLY A 196 -14.55 -10.83 7.76
N THR A 197 -13.65 -10.40 8.63
CA THR A 197 -12.23 -10.18 8.31
C THR A 197 -11.58 -11.50 7.95
N GLY A 198 -10.95 -11.62 6.77
CA GLY A 198 -10.10 -12.76 6.44
C GLY A 198 -8.92 -12.82 7.41
N THR A 199 -8.67 -13.96 8.00
CA THR A 199 -7.58 -14.19 8.96
C THR A 199 -6.54 -15.13 8.39
N ARG A 200 -5.32 -15.09 8.95
CA ARG A 200 -4.26 -16.03 8.56
C ARG A 200 -4.65 -17.49 8.80
N SER A 201 -5.43 -17.78 9.84
CA SER A 201 -5.94 -19.13 10.09
C SER A 201 -6.90 -19.63 9.00
N ASP A 202 -7.57 -18.73 8.30
CA ASP A 202 -8.43 -19.11 7.17
C ASP A 202 -7.62 -19.56 5.95
N LEU A 203 -6.39 -19.06 5.77
CA LEU A 203 -5.46 -19.58 4.76
C LEU A 203 -5.14 -21.05 5.04
N GLY A 204 -4.89 -21.42 6.30
CA GLY A 204 -4.67 -22.80 6.69
C GLY A 204 -5.85 -23.73 6.39
N LYS A 205 -7.08 -23.27 6.58
CA LYS A 205 -8.30 -24.01 6.19
C LYS A 205 -8.40 -24.20 4.68
N MET A 206 -8.02 -23.17 3.90
CA MET A 206 -7.99 -23.26 2.45
C MET A 206 -6.95 -24.27 1.96
N GLU A 207 -5.77 -24.30 2.58
CA GLU A 207 -4.69 -25.22 2.26
C GLU A 207 -4.99 -26.67 2.64
N SER A 208 -5.78 -26.90 3.68
CA SER A 208 -6.24 -28.27 4.05
C SER A 208 -7.10 -28.91 2.98
N ASN A 209 -7.77 -28.09 2.14
CA ASN A 209 -8.64 -28.52 1.06
C ASN A 209 -7.97 -28.41 -0.34
N GLY A 210 -6.68 -28.07 -0.41
CA GLY A 210 -5.97 -27.84 -1.65
C GLY A 210 -4.47 -28.10 -1.56
N LYS A 211 -3.70 -27.48 -2.47
CA LYS A 211 -2.24 -27.58 -2.46
C LYS A 211 -1.67 -26.78 -1.29
N ARG A 212 -0.98 -27.47 -0.37
CA ARG A 212 -0.32 -26.86 0.78
C ARG A 212 0.89 -26.03 0.36
N ASP A 213 1.04 -24.87 0.99
CA ASP A 213 2.27 -24.08 0.92
C ASP A 213 3.37 -24.74 1.78
N THR A 214 4.55 -24.92 1.21
CA THR A 214 5.69 -25.61 1.84
C THR A 214 6.76 -24.65 2.37
N SER A 215 6.46 -23.36 2.49
CA SER A 215 7.39 -22.38 3.07
C SER A 215 7.76 -22.75 4.50
N VAL A 216 9.03 -22.57 4.88
CA VAL A 216 9.62 -23.11 6.11
C VAL A 216 8.89 -22.64 7.38
N LEU A 217 8.48 -21.37 7.42
CA LEU A 217 7.79 -20.77 8.55
C LEU A 217 6.29 -20.58 8.30
N ARG A 218 5.71 -21.30 7.32
CA ARG A 218 4.29 -21.18 6.96
C ARG A 218 3.35 -21.42 8.15
N ASN A 219 3.62 -22.42 8.94
CA ASN A 219 2.79 -22.73 10.08
C ASN A 219 2.78 -21.60 11.13
N LEU A 220 3.93 -20.99 11.41
CA LEU A 220 4.01 -19.85 12.33
C LEU A 220 3.20 -18.67 11.81
N TYR A 221 3.27 -18.39 10.51
CA TYR A 221 2.47 -17.33 9.88
C TYR A 221 0.97 -17.59 9.99
N ILE A 222 0.50 -18.81 9.67
CA ILE A 222 -0.91 -19.18 9.75
C ILE A 222 -1.44 -19.15 11.20
N GLU A 223 -0.65 -19.63 12.15
CA GLU A 223 -1.01 -19.71 13.57
C GLU A 223 -0.85 -18.37 14.31
N ASN A 224 -0.35 -17.34 13.64
CA ASN A 224 -0.09 -16.01 14.22
C ASN A 224 0.87 -16.07 15.44
N LYS A 225 1.92 -16.88 15.32
CA LYS A 225 2.95 -17.06 16.37
C LYS A 225 4.25 -16.33 16.02
N ASP A 226 4.15 -15.18 15.42
CA ASP A 226 5.28 -14.36 14.97
C ASP A 226 5.67 -13.29 16.02
N GLU A 227 4.97 -13.24 17.16
CA GLU A 227 5.28 -12.32 18.26
C GLU A 227 6.21 -12.93 19.33
N ASP A 228 6.33 -14.25 19.37
CA ASP A 228 7.23 -15.00 20.25
C ASP A 228 8.62 -15.17 19.58
#